data_ebc643060b797279fca7ab085560bf2f
#
_entry.id   ebc643060b797279fca7ab085560bf2f
#
_cell.length_a   1.000
_cell.length_b   1.000
_cell.length_c   1.000
_cell.angle_alpha   90.00
_cell.angle_beta   90.00
_cell.angle_gamma   90.00
#
_symmetry.space_group_name_H-M   'P 1'
#
loop_
_entity.id
_entity.type
_entity.pdbx_description
1 polymer ?
#
loop_
_entity_poly.entity_id
_entity_poly.type
_entity_poly.pdbx_seq_one_letter_code
_entity_poly.pdbx_strand_id
1 'polypeptide(L)'
;MINVRKNRGGNTGVDINMGPLVDMVFLLLIFFVVTTSFVKESGIDVQRASAATAELKQRATIMIGISSEGEVYFEGKPVDVRSVRGLIERALAEDPEGGVVVVADKASQTGAVVAVMDQCRLAGAKDVSLAASREGAGE
;
A
#
# COMPACT_ATOMS: atom_id res chain seq x y z
N MET A 1 -60.98 -2.60 -45.96
CA MET A 1 -60.91 -2.88 -44.83
C MET A 1 -59.92 -3.81 -44.45
N ILE A 2 -59.75 -4.61 -45.03
CA ILE A 2 -58.94 -5.61 -44.72
C ILE A 2 -57.55 -5.21 -44.56
N ASN A 3 -57.16 -4.44 -45.34
CA ASN A 3 -55.90 -4.05 -45.34
C ASN A 3 -55.38 -3.60 -44.06
N VAL A 4 -56.15 -3.07 -43.45
CA VAL A 4 -55.74 -2.55 -42.26
C VAL A 4 -54.89 -3.42 -41.48
N ARG A 5 -55.36 -4.53 -41.33
CA ARG A 5 -54.69 -5.34 -40.48
C ARG A 5 -53.36 -5.58 -40.88
N LYS A 6 -53.16 -5.66 -42.01
CA LYS A 6 -51.94 -6.07 -42.38
C LYS A 6 -50.94 -5.19 -41.85
N ASN A 7 -51.23 -4.09 -41.81
CA ASN A 7 -50.26 -3.22 -41.41
C ASN A 7 -49.87 -3.50 -40.10
N ARG A 8 -50.76 -3.75 -39.33
CA ARG A 8 -50.43 -3.93 -38.03
C ARG A 8 -49.53 -5.04 -37.88
N GLY A 9 -49.66 -5.99 -38.61
CA GLY A 9 -48.82 -7.13 -38.52
C GLY A 9 -47.37 -6.75 -38.70
N GLY A 10 -47.10 -5.94 -39.65
CA GLY A 10 -45.78 -5.49 -39.90
C GLY A 10 -45.25 -4.64 -38.78
N ASN A 11 -46.06 -3.75 -38.34
CA ASN A 11 -45.61 -2.90 -37.29
C ASN A 11 -45.28 -3.68 -36.03
N THR A 12 -46.09 -4.64 -35.75
CA THR A 12 -45.86 -5.45 -34.58
C THR A 12 -44.56 -6.18 -34.67
N GLY A 13 -44.21 -6.65 -35.85
CA GLY A 13 -42.93 -7.33 -36.02
C GLY A 13 -41.76 -6.43 -35.79
N VAL A 14 -41.91 -5.20 -36.20
CA VAL A 14 -40.81 -4.25 -36.01
C VAL A 14 -40.69 -3.82 -34.57
N ASP A 15 -41.80 -3.88 -33.88
CA ASP A 15 -41.84 -3.42 -32.53
C ASP A 15 -41.17 -4.41 -31.59
N ILE A 16 -39.87 -4.39 -31.57
CA ILE A 16 -39.09 -5.26 -30.72
C ILE A 16 -39.10 -4.70 -29.31
N ASN A 17 -39.27 -5.58 -28.38
CA ASN A 17 -39.30 -5.15 -26.98
C ASN A 17 -37.89 -4.84 -26.53
N MET A 18 -37.61 -3.57 -26.26
CA MET A 18 -36.30 -3.12 -25.85
C MET A 18 -36.05 -3.28 -24.37
N GLY A 19 -37.06 -3.61 -23.61
CA GLY A 19 -36.94 -3.76 -22.18
C GLY A 19 -35.85 -4.72 -21.73
N PRO A 20 -35.90 -5.96 -22.22
CA PRO A 20 -34.84 -6.92 -21.83
C PRO A 20 -33.45 -6.49 -22.27
N LEU A 21 -33.36 -5.83 -23.41
CA LEU A 21 -32.08 -5.36 -23.91
C LEU A 21 -31.53 -4.29 -23.02
N VAL A 22 -32.36 -3.35 -22.64
CA VAL A 22 -31.94 -2.27 -21.73
C VAL A 22 -31.55 -2.84 -20.38
N ASP A 23 -32.29 -3.83 -19.91
CA ASP A 23 -32.00 -4.47 -18.63
C ASP A 23 -30.63 -5.14 -18.65
N MET A 24 -30.31 -5.82 -19.74
CA MET A 24 -29.00 -6.45 -19.85
C MET A 24 -27.88 -5.41 -19.86
N VAL A 25 -28.10 -4.30 -20.52
CA VAL A 25 -27.12 -3.23 -20.54
C VAL A 25 -26.95 -2.63 -19.16
N PHE A 26 -28.03 -2.47 -18.42
CA PHE A 26 -27.97 -1.97 -17.06
C PHE A 26 -27.23 -2.93 -16.14
N LEU A 27 -27.49 -4.21 -16.27
CA LEU A 27 -26.82 -5.21 -15.46
C LEU A 27 -25.32 -5.23 -15.75
N LEU A 28 -24.95 -5.11 -17.01
CA LEU A 28 -23.57 -5.01 -17.42
C LEU A 28 -22.91 -3.77 -16.83
N LEU A 29 -23.62 -2.67 -16.90
CA LEU A 29 -23.11 -1.40 -16.39
C LEU A 29 -22.87 -1.49 -14.89
N ILE A 30 -23.83 -2.02 -14.16
CA ILE A 30 -23.71 -2.20 -12.72
C ILE A 30 -22.53 -3.11 -12.39
N PHE A 31 -22.41 -4.20 -13.15
CA PHE A 31 -21.31 -5.14 -12.96
C PHE A 31 -19.97 -4.45 -13.15
N PHE A 32 -19.83 -3.68 -14.23
CA PHE A 32 -18.60 -2.94 -14.48
C PHE A 32 -18.30 -1.93 -13.38
N VAL A 33 -19.31 -1.20 -12.93
CA VAL A 33 -19.13 -0.19 -11.90
C VAL A 33 -18.66 -0.83 -10.60
N VAL A 34 -19.29 -1.93 -10.21
CA VAL A 34 -18.92 -2.63 -8.99
C VAL A 34 -17.51 -3.19 -9.10
N THR A 35 -17.20 -3.81 -10.23
CA THR A 35 -15.87 -4.38 -10.46
C THR A 35 -14.81 -3.29 -10.46
N THR A 36 -15.10 -2.18 -11.09
CA THR A 36 -14.15 -1.08 -11.14
C THR A 36 -13.90 -0.51 -9.75
N SER A 37 -14.93 -0.42 -8.95
CA SER A 37 -14.77 0.07 -7.59
C SER A 37 -13.87 -0.83 -6.78
N PHE A 38 -14.05 -2.12 -6.92
CA PHE A 38 -13.20 -3.07 -6.21
C PHE A 38 -11.74 -2.94 -6.62
N VAL A 39 -11.51 -2.89 -7.93
CA VAL A 39 -10.16 -2.77 -8.43
C VAL A 39 -9.55 -1.45 -8.00
N LYS A 40 -10.34 -0.42 -8.02
CA LYS A 40 -9.87 0.90 -7.66
C LYS A 40 -9.45 0.95 -6.19
N GLU A 41 -10.26 0.38 -5.33
CA GLU A 41 -9.92 0.35 -3.91
C GLU A 41 -8.63 -0.42 -3.67
N SER A 42 -8.53 -1.58 -4.27
CA SER A 42 -7.33 -2.39 -4.13
C SER A 42 -6.11 -1.67 -4.68
N GLY A 43 -6.27 -1.05 -5.84
CA GLY A 43 -5.18 -0.33 -6.48
C GLY A 43 -4.74 0.86 -5.66
N ILE A 44 -5.69 1.58 -5.09
CA ILE A 44 -5.37 2.76 -4.30
C ILE A 44 -4.60 2.36 -3.05
N ASP A 45 -5.03 1.32 -2.39
CA ASP A 45 -4.38 0.87 -1.18
C ASP A 45 -2.94 0.45 -1.45
N VAL A 46 -2.74 -0.30 -2.50
CA VAL A 46 -1.39 -0.74 -2.87
C VAL A 46 -0.52 0.45 -3.23
N GLN A 47 -1.06 1.37 -4.01
CA GLN A 47 -0.31 2.56 -4.41
C GLN A 47 0.01 3.45 -3.22
N ARG A 48 -0.93 3.62 -2.32
CA ARG A 48 -0.70 4.42 -1.13
C ARG A 48 0.39 3.81 -0.26
N ALA A 49 0.35 2.51 -0.08
CA ALA A 49 1.36 1.84 0.71
C ALA A 49 2.73 2.00 0.08
N SER A 50 2.83 1.82 -1.22
CA SER A 50 4.09 2.00 -1.93
C SER A 50 4.56 3.44 -1.89
N ALA A 51 3.64 4.38 -2.13
CA ALA A 51 3.98 5.79 -2.14
C ALA A 51 4.40 6.26 -0.76
N ALA A 52 3.68 5.85 0.27
CA ALA A 52 4.02 6.21 1.65
C ALA A 52 5.40 5.68 2.02
N THR A 53 5.69 4.43 1.66
CA THR A 53 7.00 3.85 1.94
C THR A 53 8.10 4.60 1.19
N ALA A 54 7.85 4.95 -0.07
CA ALA A 54 8.83 5.69 -0.86
C ALA A 54 9.07 7.08 -0.29
N GLU A 55 8.02 7.76 0.14
CA GLU A 55 8.15 9.07 0.76
C GLU A 55 8.93 9.00 2.06
N LEU A 56 8.65 8.00 2.88
CA LEU A 56 9.38 7.81 4.12
C LEU A 56 10.84 7.56 3.84
N LYS A 57 11.16 6.76 2.84
CA LYS A 57 12.54 6.49 2.46
C LYS A 57 13.26 7.74 1.97
N GLN A 58 12.55 8.60 1.24
CA GLN A 58 13.14 9.83 0.74
C GLN A 58 13.40 10.84 1.84
N ARG A 59 12.52 10.91 2.82
CA ARG A 59 12.68 11.82 3.94
C ARG A 59 13.67 11.31 4.96
N ALA A 60 13.82 10.02 5.04
CA ALA A 60 14.65 9.42 6.09
C ALA A 60 16.11 9.58 5.73
N THR A 61 16.85 10.17 6.63
CA THR A 61 18.29 10.25 6.51
C THR A 61 18.91 8.97 7.02
N ILE A 62 18.26 8.33 7.97
CA ILE A 62 18.79 7.16 8.65
C ILE A 62 17.82 6.01 8.49
N MET A 63 18.34 4.88 8.02
CA MET A 63 17.53 3.68 7.86
C MET A 63 18.13 2.53 8.65
N ILE A 64 17.29 1.84 9.39
CA ILE A 64 17.69 0.66 10.13
C ILE A 64 16.82 -0.51 9.67
N GLY A 65 17.45 -1.62 9.33
CA GLY A 65 16.72 -2.82 8.91
C GLY A 65 16.68 -3.85 10.02
N ILE A 66 15.59 -4.57 10.12
CA ILE A 66 15.43 -5.69 11.04
C ILE A 66 15.00 -6.89 10.23
N SER A 67 15.77 -7.98 10.30
CA SER A 67 15.47 -9.18 9.56
C SER A 67 14.40 -10.01 10.25
N SER A 68 13.90 -11.03 9.55
CA SER A 68 12.91 -11.93 10.13
C SER A 68 13.45 -12.67 11.35
N GLU A 69 14.76 -12.80 11.46
CA GLU A 69 15.41 -13.45 12.59
C GLU A 69 15.70 -12.49 13.73
N GLY A 70 15.41 -11.22 13.56
CA GLY A 70 15.66 -10.22 14.60
C GLY A 70 17.02 -9.56 14.52
N GLU A 71 17.77 -9.82 13.47
CA GLU A 71 19.06 -9.18 13.28
C GLU A 71 18.88 -7.75 12.81
N VAL A 72 19.68 -6.87 13.34
CA VAL A 72 19.59 -5.44 13.04
C VAL A 72 20.71 -5.07 12.07
N TYR A 73 20.34 -4.33 11.04
CA TYR A 73 21.28 -3.87 10.02
C TYR A 73 21.28 -2.36 9.94
N PHE A 74 22.46 -1.80 9.88
CA PHE A 74 22.64 -0.36 9.70
C PHE A 74 23.55 -0.16 8.50
N GLU A 75 23.02 0.50 7.48
CA GLU A 75 23.74 0.70 6.22
C GLU A 75 24.23 -0.61 5.59
N GLY A 76 23.41 -1.63 5.70
CA GLY A 76 23.71 -2.92 5.10
C GLY A 76 24.64 -3.81 5.92
N LYS A 77 25.07 -3.34 7.08
CA LYS A 77 25.96 -4.11 7.94
C LYS A 77 25.24 -4.58 9.19
N PRO A 78 25.42 -5.82 9.62
CA PRO A 78 24.80 -6.30 10.85
C PRO A 78 25.42 -5.57 12.05
N VAL A 79 24.57 -5.13 12.95
CA VAL A 79 25.00 -4.42 14.16
C VAL A 79 24.24 -4.96 15.36
N ASP A 80 24.81 -4.77 16.55
CA ASP A 80 24.15 -5.15 17.79
C ASP A 80 23.11 -4.09 18.13
N VAL A 81 22.01 -4.50 18.73
CA VAL A 81 20.98 -3.57 19.20
C VAL A 81 21.58 -2.52 20.13
N ARG A 82 22.55 -2.93 20.93
CA ARG A 82 23.22 -2.00 21.87
C ARG A 82 23.98 -0.90 21.14
N SER A 83 24.46 -1.19 19.94
CA SER A 83 25.21 -0.22 19.15
C SER A 83 24.31 0.76 18.41
N VAL A 84 23.03 0.45 18.27
CA VAL A 84 22.10 1.28 17.53
C VAL A 84 22.05 2.70 18.08
N ARG A 85 21.98 2.83 19.39
CA ARG A 85 21.90 4.15 20.02
C ARG A 85 23.08 5.03 19.62
N GLY A 86 24.29 4.50 19.73
CA GLY A 86 25.49 5.27 19.38
C GLY A 86 25.55 5.62 17.91
N LEU A 87 25.15 4.68 17.06
CA LEU A 87 25.13 4.93 15.61
C LEU A 87 24.11 6.02 15.24
N ILE A 88 22.96 5.99 15.87
CA ILE A 88 21.91 6.98 15.62
C ILE A 88 22.34 8.35 16.18
N GLU A 89 22.95 8.38 17.35
CA GLU A 89 23.45 9.63 17.91
C GLU A 89 24.46 10.28 16.96
N ARG A 90 25.34 9.48 16.39
CA ARG A 90 26.34 9.97 15.44
C ARG A 90 25.69 10.50 14.18
N ALA A 91 24.72 9.75 13.65
CA ALA A 91 24.02 10.15 12.43
C ALA A 91 23.20 11.42 12.65
N LEU A 92 22.58 11.56 13.83
CA LEU A 92 21.82 12.76 14.17
C LEU A 92 22.71 13.97 14.40
N ALA A 93 23.95 13.74 14.82
CA ALA A 93 24.90 14.83 14.97
C ALA A 93 25.23 15.45 13.61
N GLU A 94 25.24 14.65 12.56
CA GLU A 94 25.47 15.15 11.22
C GLU A 94 24.22 15.81 10.64
N ASP A 95 23.05 15.31 10.97
CA ASP A 95 21.78 15.84 10.49
C ASP A 95 20.75 15.81 11.63
N PRO A 96 20.70 16.87 12.44
CA PRO A 96 19.81 16.90 13.61
C PRO A 96 18.33 16.79 13.26
N GLU A 97 17.96 17.15 12.04
CA GLU A 97 16.56 17.08 11.61
C GLU A 97 16.24 15.79 10.88
N GLY A 98 17.20 14.92 10.71
CA GLY A 98 17.01 13.67 10.03
C GLY A 98 16.04 12.76 10.76
N GLY A 99 15.14 12.14 10.01
CA GLY A 99 14.24 11.17 10.56
C GLY A 99 14.85 9.78 10.53
N VAL A 100 14.39 8.91 11.40
CA VAL A 100 14.82 7.53 11.44
C VAL A 100 13.67 6.65 10.97
N VAL A 101 13.95 5.77 10.02
CA VAL A 101 12.97 4.78 9.56
C VAL A 101 13.49 3.40 9.90
N VAL A 102 12.70 2.67 10.67
CA VAL A 102 12.98 1.29 10.99
C VAL A 102 12.23 0.42 9.99
N VAL A 103 12.96 -0.27 9.13
CA VAL A 103 12.37 -1.15 8.14
C VAL A 103 12.44 -2.57 8.68
N ALA A 104 11.31 -3.06 9.15
CA ALA A 104 11.24 -4.38 9.76
C ALA A 104 10.63 -5.39 8.80
N ASP A 105 11.18 -6.59 8.78
CA ASP A 105 10.59 -7.66 8.01
C ASP A 105 9.23 -8.01 8.62
N LYS A 106 8.30 -8.38 7.77
CA LYS A 106 6.95 -8.72 8.20
C LYS A 106 6.95 -9.84 9.24
N ALA A 107 7.90 -10.74 9.15
CA ALA A 107 8.01 -11.87 10.07
C ALA A 107 8.88 -11.56 11.29
N SER A 108 9.39 -10.34 11.42
CA SER A 108 10.23 -10.00 12.56
C SER A 108 9.40 -9.95 13.84
N GLN A 109 10.06 -10.21 14.95
CA GLN A 109 9.38 -10.20 16.25
C GLN A 109 9.14 -8.76 16.71
N THR A 110 7.96 -8.51 17.26
CA THR A 110 7.60 -7.19 17.74
C THR A 110 8.57 -6.70 18.81
N GLY A 111 9.04 -7.59 19.68
CA GLY A 111 9.98 -7.21 20.73
C GLY A 111 11.27 -6.64 20.18
N ALA A 112 11.78 -7.23 19.10
CA ALA A 112 13.01 -6.73 18.48
C ALA A 112 12.77 -5.35 17.87
N VAL A 113 11.64 -5.15 17.25
CA VAL A 113 11.28 -3.87 16.63
C VAL A 113 11.17 -2.77 17.69
N VAL A 114 10.47 -3.07 18.78
CA VAL A 114 10.29 -2.10 19.87
C VAL A 114 11.63 -1.75 20.51
N ALA A 115 12.49 -2.74 20.70
CA ALA A 115 13.81 -2.49 21.29
C ALA A 115 14.64 -1.54 20.43
N VAL A 116 14.60 -1.73 19.12
CA VAL A 116 15.32 -0.86 18.19
C VAL A 116 14.73 0.54 18.19
N MET A 117 13.42 0.65 18.17
CA MET A 117 12.76 1.95 18.21
C MET A 117 13.07 2.70 19.49
N ASP A 118 13.12 2.00 20.61
CA ASP A 118 13.47 2.61 21.89
C ASP A 118 14.89 3.15 21.87
N GLN A 119 15.83 2.39 21.31
CA GLN A 119 17.21 2.85 21.17
C GLN A 119 17.29 4.11 20.31
N CYS A 120 16.50 4.16 19.23
CA CYS A 120 16.46 5.35 18.40
C CYS A 120 15.94 6.57 19.15
N ARG A 121 14.93 6.39 19.97
CA ARG A 121 14.38 7.48 20.78
C ARG A 121 15.35 7.93 21.86
N LEU A 122 16.02 6.98 22.49
CA LEU A 122 17.01 7.30 23.50
C LEU A 122 18.20 8.04 22.89
N ALA A 123 18.48 7.80 21.62
CA ALA A 123 19.53 8.52 20.91
C ALA A 123 19.15 9.96 20.59
N GLY A 124 17.90 10.32 20.77
CA GLY A 124 17.45 11.68 20.51
C GLY A 124 16.68 11.86 19.22
N ALA A 125 16.31 10.78 18.55
CA ALA A 125 15.54 10.88 17.33
C ALA A 125 14.13 11.41 17.63
N LYS A 126 13.76 12.48 16.97
CA LYS A 126 12.45 13.10 17.17
C LYS A 126 11.37 12.39 16.37
N ASP A 127 11.74 11.88 15.22
CA ASP A 127 10.81 11.25 14.31
C ASP A 127 11.30 9.84 13.99
N VAL A 128 10.66 8.85 14.58
CA VAL A 128 10.98 7.44 14.34
C VAL A 128 9.76 6.80 13.72
N SER A 129 9.91 6.33 12.50
CA SER A 129 8.83 5.69 11.77
C SER A 129 9.12 4.22 11.56
N LEU A 130 8.07 3.44 11.44
CA LEU A 130 8.19 2.02 11.21
C LEU A 130 7.62 1.68 9.83
N ALA A 131 8.41 1.02 9.03
CA ALA A 131 7.97 0.52 7.74
C ALA A 131 8.12 -1.00 7.75
N ALA A 132 7.06 -1.69 7.33
CA ALA A 132 7.12 -3.12 7.19
C ALA A 132 7.57 -3.46 5.77
N SER A 133 8.52 -4.36 5.65
CA SER A 133 8.96 -4.80 4.34
C SER A 133 8.60 -6.26 4.13
N ARG A 134 8.43 -6.61 2.88
CA ARG A 134 8.24 -7.99 2.54
C ARG A 134 9.60 -8.66 2.44
N GLU A 135 9.57 -9.96 2.49
CA GLU A 135 10.75 -10.75 2.38
C GLU A 135 11.61 -10.34 1.19
N GLY A 136 12.86 -10.15 1.42
CA GLY A 136 13.80 -9.81 0.36
C GLY A 136 13.86 -8.34 -0.03
N ALA A 137 12.98 -7.52 0.50
CA ALA A 137 12.96 -6.12 0.13
C ALA A 137 13.99 -5.28 0.88
N GLY A 138 14.58 -5.84 1.90
CA GLY A 138 15.54 -5.12 2.71
C GLY A 138 16.99 -5.28 2.26
N GLU A 139 17.19 -5.94 1.16
CA GLU A 139 18.55 -6.12 0.66
C GLU A 139 19.01 -4.97 -0.25
#